data_625357b350dfd12b0318538b0ecad83e
#
_entry.id   625357b350dfd12b0318538b0ecad83e
#
_cell.length_a   1.000
_cell.length_b   1.000
_cell.length_c   1.000
_cell.angle_alpha   90.00
_cell.angle_beta   90.00
_cell.angle_gamma   90.00
#
_symmetry.space_group_name_H-M   'P 1'
#
loop_
_entity.id
_entity.type
_entity.pdbx_description
1 polymer ?
#
loop_
_entity_poly.entity_id
_entity_poly.type
_entity_poly.pdbx_seq_one_letter_code
_entity_poly.pdbx_strand_id
1 'polypeptide(L)'
;ILETYMFPKYGSDEAARGWVGSENDHKDFAYSDAMWYEAKAINVGKVTVKISSIEQLQANSNGVLIISELEKTSSENSNGVRLFDQINRIKEKIELEDVELSFLNKISSIGFSLDVISDPNHEANKSRYIIHNARFYSVDDTFPRIKREDLPSAVGLVSYELIIAEFEEKAIDFK
;
A
#
# COMPACT_ATOMS: atom_id res chain seq x y z
N ILE A 1 0.26 -0.78 -6.54
CA ILE A 1 -0.91 -1.49 -6.02
C ILE A 1 -2.17 -0.87 -6.60
N LEU A 2 -2.48 0.40 -6.32
CA LEU A 2 -3.74 1.06 -6.71
C LEU A 2 -4.04 0.87 -8.21
N GLU A 3 -3.13 1.30 -9.11
CA GLU A 3 -3.32 1.22 -10.56
C GLU A 3 -3.37 -0.23 -11.08
N THR A 4 -2.50 -1.10 -10.56
CA THR A 4 -2.28 -2.43 -11.14
C THR A 4 -3.30 -3.45 -10.67
N TYR A 5 -3.77 -3.33 -9.43
CA TYR A 5 -4.60 -4.34 -8.80
C TYR A 5 -5.97 -3.83 -8.39
N MET A 6 -6.05 -2.62 -7.81
CA MET A 6 -7.34 -2.12 -7.32
C MET A 6 -8.21 -1.56 -8.45
N PHE A 7 -7.64 -0.87 -9.44
CA PHE A 7 -8.40 -0.37 -10.58
C PHE A 7 -9.09 -1.48 -11.39
N PRO A 8 -8.41 -2.59 -11.75
CA PRO A 8 -9.08 -3.70 -12.43
C PRO A 8 -10.21 -4.34 -11.62
N LYS A 9 -10.09 -4.34 -10.29
CA LYS A 9 -11.04 -5.00 -9.41
C LYS A 9 -12.27 -4.14 -9.07
N TYR A 10 -12.07 -2.86 -8.78
CA TYR A 10 -13.09 -1.96 -8.24
C TYR A 10 -13.48 -0.82 -9.21
N GLY A 11 -12.76 -0.67 -10.32
CA GLY A 11 -12.82 0.54 -11.15
C GLY A 11 -11.95 1.67 -10.60
N SER A 12 -11.61 2.65 -11.44
CA SER A 12 -10.66 3.71 -11.08
C SER A 12 -11.13 4.57 -9.91
N ASP A 13 -12.38 5.02 -9.96
CA ASP A 13 -12.92 5.94 -8.97
C ASP A 13 -13.13 5.28 -7.61
N GLU A 14 -13.79 4.11 -7.59
CA GLU A 14 -14.01 3.38 -6.33
C GLU A 14 -12.69 2.94 -5.70
N ALA A 15 -11.73 2.49 -6.51
CA ALA A 15 -10.41 2.13 -6.02
C ALA A 15 -9.66 3.33 -5.41
N ALA A 16 -9.76 4.52 -6.02
CA ALA A 16 -9.15 5.73 -5.49
C ALA A 16 -9.85 6.23 -4.21
N ARG A 17 -11.18 6.10 -4.12
CA ARG A 17 -11.94 6.40 -2.89
C ARG A 17 -11.52 5.48 -1.74
N GLY A 18 -11.39 4.18 -2.02
CA GLY A 18 -11.01 3.16 -1.04
C GLY A 18 -9.56 3.20 -0.58
N TRP A 19 -8.70 4.07 -1.15
CA TRP A 19 -7.36 4.31 -0.62
C TRP A 19 -7.44 5.25 0.60
N VAL A 20 -7.36 4.68 1.82
CA VAL A 20 -7.58 5.38 3.10
C VAL A 20 -6.29 5.54 3.93
N GLY A 21 -5.19 4.91 3.53
CA GLY A 21 -3.93 4.96 4.29
C GLY A 21 -3.35 6.37 4.51
N SER A 22 -3.71 7.33 3.65
CA SER A 22 -3.35 8.75 3.81
C SER A 22 -4.19 9.49 4.86
N GLU A 23 -5.30 8.91 5.32
CA GLU A 23 -6.29 9.50 6.23
C GLU A 23 -6.08 9.09 7.69
N ASN A 24 -4.89 8.56 8.03
CA ASN A 24 -4.56 7.95 9.32
C ASN A 24 -5.43 6.74 9.69
N ASP A 25 -6.02 6.08 8.71
CA ASP A 25 -6.61 4.77 8.90
C ASP A 25 -5.51 3.74 9.18
N HIS A 26 -5.88 2.67 9.89
CA HIS A 26 -4.97 1.56 10.16
C HIS A 26 -4.78 0.64 8.94
N LYS A 27 -5.54 0.86 7.85
CA LYS A 27 -5.46 0.12 6.60
C LYS A 27 -5.03 1.04 5.46
N ASP A 28 -4.37 0.48 4.45
CA ASP A 28 -4.05 1.25 3.25
C ASP A 28 -5.25 1.35 2.31
N PHE A 29 -6.07 0.29 2.22
CA PHE A 29 -7.29 0.28 1.41
C PHE A 29 -8.43 -0.37 2.18
N ALA A 30 -9.62 0.22 2.05
CA ALA A 30 -10.87 -0.31 2.58
C ALA A 30 -12.02 -0.06 1.59
N TYR A 31 -12.84 -1.09 1.34
CA TYR A 31 -13.91 -1.05 0.34
C TYR A 31 -15.27 -1.43 0.91
N SER A 32 -16.33 -1.10 0.17
CA SER A 32 -17.72 -1.31 0.56
C SER A 32 -18.11 -2.78 0.73
N ASP A 33 -17.36 -3.70 0.11
CA ASP A 33 -17.51 -5.16 0.27
C ASP A 33 -16.90 -5.71 1.59
N ALA A 34 -16.54 -4.82 2.51
CA ALA A 34 -15.84 -5.10 3.76
C ALA A 34 -14.42 -5.69 3.60
N MET A 35 -13.88 -5.70 2.39
CA MET A 35 -12.48 -6.07 2.16
C MET A 35 -11.55 -4.92 2.52
N TRP A 36 -10.47 -5.27 3.21
CA TRP A 36 -9.39 -4.34 3.49
C TRP A 36 -8.04 -4.92 3.04
N TYR A 37 -7.12 -4.00 2.73
CA TYR A 37 -5.78 -4.37 2.30
C TYR A 37 -4.75 -3.52 3.04
N GLU A 38 -3.69 -4.19 3.47
CA GLU A 38 -2.48 -3.57 4.01
C GLU A 38 -1.35 -3.80 3.02
N ALA A 39 -0.71 -2.74 2.53
CA ALA A 39 0.36 -2.80 1.55
C ALA A 39 1.72 -2.53 2.20
N LYS A 40 2.67 -3.41 1.98
CA LYS A 40 4.03 -3.27 2.47
C LYS A 40 5.02 -3.30 1.32
N ALA A 41 5.96 -2.35 1.34
CA ALA A 41 7.10 -2.34 0.44
C ALA A 41 8.33 -2.88 1.18
N ILE A 42 9.02 -3.82 0.55
CA ILE A 42 10.28 -4.36 1.04
C ILE A 42 11.35 -4.27 -0.04
N ASN A 43 12.62 -4.24 0.35
CA ASN A 43 13.72 -4.38 -0.61
C ASN A 43 13.79 -5.81 -1.13
N VAL A 44 14.23 -5.99 -2.36
CA VAL A 44 14.47 -7.31 -2.97
C VAL A 44 15.35 -8.17 -2.07
N GLY A 45 14.92 -9.40 -1.85
CA GLY A 45 15.64 -10.38 -1.03
C GLY A 45 15.44 -10.22 0.49
N LYS A 46 14.65 -9.24 0.95
CA LYS A 46 14.29 -9.15 2.37
C LYS A 46 13.33 -10.29 2.71
N VAL A 47 13.65 -11.02 3.78
CA VAL A 47 12.91 -12.21 4.24
C VAL A 47 11.85 -11.91 5.31
N THR A 48 11.79 -10.65 5.77
CA THR A 48 10.82 -10.20 6.78
C THR A 48 10.02 -8.99 6.30
N VAL A 49 8.82 -8.84 6.83
CA VAL A 49 7.97 -7.66 6.64
C VAL A 49 7.66 -7.02 7.99
N LYS A 50 7.82 -5.69 8.07
CA LYS A 50 7.54 -4.92 9.28
C LYS A 50 6.06 -4.56 9.36
N ILE A 51 5.45 -4.87 10.50
CA ILE A 51 4.12 -4.43 10.90
C ILE A 51 4.29 -3.32 11.94
N SER A 52 3.87 -2.12 11.62
CA SER A 52 4.15 -0.93 12.41
C SER A 52 3.21 -0.76 13.60
N SER A 53 2.02 -1.37 13.53
CA SER A 53 1.10 -1.47 14.65
C SER A 53 0.25 -2.74 14.52
N ILE A 54 -0.30 -3.23 15.62
CA ILE A 54 -1.16 -4.44 15.61
C ILE A 54 -2.46 -4.19 14.83
N GLU A 55 -2.94 -2.95 14.80
CA GLU A 55 -4.16 -2.55 14.12
C GLU A 55 -4.08 -2.74 12.60
N GLN A 56 -2.87 -2.70 12.02
CA GLN A 56 -2.67 -2.91 10.59
C GLN A 56 -3.14 -4.29 10.10
N LEU A 57 -3.04 -5.32 10.94
CA LEU A 57 -3.50 -6.67 10.60
C LEU A 57 -4.69 -7.14 11.44
N GLN A 58 -5.26 -6.28 12.29
CA GLN A 58 -6.43 -6.60 13.11
C GLN A 58 -7.67 -5.91 12.56
N ALA A 59 -8.71 -6.69 12.28
CA ALA A 59 -10.04 -6.22 11.88
C ALA A 59 -11.09 -7.29 12.18
N ASN A 60 -12.37 -6.91 12.15
CA ASN A 60 -13.50 -7.82 12.33
C ASN A 60 -13.87 -8.61 11.05
N SER A 61 -13.20 -8.31 9.94
CA SER A 61 -13.36 -8.97 8.64
C SER A 61 -12.03 -9.51 8.14
N ASN A 62 -12.08 -10.44 7.19
CA ASN A 62 -10.90 -10.92 6.51
C ASN A 62 -10.31 -9.81 5.63
N GLY A 63 -9.00 -9.84 5.46
CA GLY A 63 -8.30 -8.89 4.63
C GLY A 63 -7.14 -9.52 3.88
N VAL A 64 -6.32 -8.68 3.26
CA VAL A 64 -5.17 -9.11 2.48
C VAL A 64 -3.95 -8.28 2.84
N LEU A 65 -2.86 -8.95 3.20
CA LEU A 65 -1.54 -8.34 3.26
C LEU A 65 -0.90 -8.43 1.87
N ILE A 66 -0.50 -7.28 1.33
CA ILE A 66 0.18 -7.18 0.03
C ILE A 66 1.64 -6.83 0.29
N ILE A 67 2.55 -7.67 -0.18
CA ILE A 67 4.00 -7.43 -0.07
C ILE A 67 4.57 -7.18 -1.46
N SER A 68 5.04 -5.96 -1.72
CA SER A 68 5.69 -5.57 -2.97
C SER A 68 7.20 -5.44 -2.77
N GLU A 69 7.97 -6.07 -3.65
CA GLU A 69 9.42 -5.92 -3.67
C GLU A 69 9.81 -4.74 -4.55
N LEU A 70 10.54 -3.80 -3.97
CA LEU A 70 11.03 -2.60 -4.66
C LEU A 70 12.56 -2.57 -4.66
N GLU A 71 13.11 -2.15 -5.78
CA GLU A 71 14.55 -1.92 -5.96
C GLU A 71 14.76 -0.47 -6.37
N LYS A 72 15.49 0.29 -5.54
CA LYS A 72 15.91 1.65 -5.95
C LYS A 72 16.98 1.52 -7.03
N THR A 73 16.79 2.24 -8.13
CA THR A 73 17.72 2.20 -9.26
C THR A 73 18.23 3.59 -9.62
N SER A 74 19.17 3.66 -10.56
CA SER A 74 19.71 4.92 -11.08
C SER A 74 18.62 5.80 -11.69
N SER A 75 18.76 7.12 -11.55
CA SER A 75 17.88 8.12 -12.17
C SER A 75 17.86 8.01 -13.72
N GLU A 76 18.90 7.41 -14.32
CA GLU A 76 19.03 7.21 -15.77
C GLU A 76 18.40 5.90 -16.26
N ASN A 77 18.04 5.00 -15.35
CA ASN A 77 17.43 3.73 -15.72
C ASN A 77 16.01 3.91 -16.23
N SER A 78 15.81 3.78 -17.54
CA SER A 78 14.49 3.93 -18.19
C SER A 78 13.44 2.90 -17.75
N ASN A 79 13.86 1.74 -17.21
CA ASN A 79 12.95 0.72 -16.69
C ASN A 79 12.44 1.06 -15.28
N GLY A 80 13.08 2.02 -14.61
CA GLY A 80 12.66 2.48 -13.29
C GLY A 80 11.47 3.44 -13.38
N VAL A 81 10.49 3.27 -12.50
CA VAL A 81 9.30 4.12 -12.38
C VAL A 81 9.58 5.25 -11.38
N ARG A 82 9.23 6.47 -11.73
CA ARG A 82 9.22 7.60 -10.78
C ARG A 82 7.85 7.72 -10.14
N LEU A 83 7.81 8.19 -8.91
CA LEU A 83 6.54 8.45 -8.22
C LEU A 83 5.70 9.49 -8.98
N PHE A 84 6.33 10.54 -9.51
CA PHE A 84 5.69 11.54 -10.37
C PHE A 84 4.92 10.90 -11.54
N ASP A 85 5.56 10.01 -12.30
CA ASP A 85 4.93 9.35 -13.45
C ASP A 85 3.77 8.45 -13.00
N GLN A 86 3.91 7.81 -11.85
CA GLN A 86 2.87 6.94 -11.28
C GLN A 86 1.65 7.74 -10.84
N ILE A 87 1.85 8.87 -10.14
CA ILE A 87 0.76 9.75 -9.71
C ILE A 87 -0.02 10.27 -10.92
N ASN A 88 0.67 10.77 -11.95
CA ASN A 88 0.01 11.29 -13.15
C ASN A 88 -0.77 10.20 -13.90
N ARG A 89 -0.23 8.99 -14.05
CA ARG A 89 -0.98 7.88 -14.66
C ARG A 89 -2.24 7.48 -13.89
N ILE A 90 -2.18 7.50 -12.56
CA ILE A 90 -3.34 7.23 -11.71
C ILE A 90 -4.38 8.33 -11.91
N LYS A 91 -3.95 9.60 -11.83
CA LYS A 91 -4.79 10.78 -12.04
C LYS A 91 -5.53 10.72 -13.38
N GLU A 92 -4.81 10.42 -14.48
CA GLU A 92 -5.38 10.34 -15.83
C GLU A 92 -6.45 9.22 -16.00
N LYS A 93 -6.48 8.23 -15.12
CA LYS A 93 -7.44 7.12 -15.14
C LYS A 93 -8.66 7.33 -14.25
N ILE A 94 -8.61 8.29 -13.34
CA ILE A 94 -9.76 8.67 -12.52
C ILE A 94 -10.71 9.48 -13.40
N GLU A 95 -11.99 9.10 -13.43
CA GLU A 95 -12.98 9.69 -14.32
C GLU A 95 -13.76 10.84 -13.68
N LEU A 96 -13.99 10.79 -12.37
CA LEU A 96 -14.76 11.77 -11.62
C LEU A 96 -13.84 12.85 -11.03
N GLU A 97 -14.14 14.12 -11.32
CA GLU A 97 -13.33 15.28 -10.89
C GLU A 97 -13.22 15.38 -9.36
N ASP A 98 -14.27 15.07 -8.62
CA ASP A 98 -14.25 15.07 -7.15
C ASP A 98 -13.34 13.99 -6.58
N VAL A 99 -13.24 12.83 -7.25
CA VAL A 99 -12.33 11.74 -6.89
C VAL A 99 -10.88 12.10 -7.20
N GLU A 100 -10.63 12.69 -8.37
CA GLU A 100 -9.30 13.19 -8.74
C GLU A 100 -8.80 14.21 -7.70
N LEU A 101 -9.64 15.20 -7.35
CA LEU A 101 -9.30 16.20 -6.35
C LEU A 101 -9.02 15.57 -4.98
N SER A 102 -9.85 14.62 -4.56
CA SER A 102 -9.63 13.86 -3.32
C SER A 102 -8.32 13.10 -3.34
N PHE A 103 -8.01 12.40 -4.44
CA PHE A 103 -6.74 11.68 -4.62
C PHE A 103 -5.54 12.62 -4.50
N LEU A 104 -5.55 13.78 -5.16
CA LEU A 104 -4.46 14.76 -5.08
C LEU A 104 -4.30 15.33 -3.67
N ASN A 105 -5.40 15.57 -2.95
CA ASN A 105 -5.35 15.99 -1.55
C ASN A 105 -4.73 14.94 -0.65
N LYS A 106 -5.05 13.65 -0.86
CA LYS A 106 -4.44 12.53 -0.14
C LYS A 106 -2.93 12.45 -0.40
N ILE A 107 -2.50 12.59 -1.65
CA ILE A 107 -1.08 12.66 -2.02
C ILE A 107 -0.38 13.83 -1.32
N SER A 108 -1.01 15.00 -1.29
CA SER A 108 -0.46 16.18 -0.61
C SER A 108 -0.33 15.98 0.90
N SER A 109 -1.29 15.32 1.54
CA SER A 109 -1.27 15.08 2.99
C SER A 109 -0.13 14.18 3.46
N ILE A 110 0.37 13.31 2.58
CA ILE A 110 1.53 12.43 2.86
C ILE A 110 2.87 13.05 2.45
N GLY A 111 2.89 14.36 2.15
CA GLY A 111 4.11 15.14 1.95
C GLY A 111 4.51 15.40 0.49
N PHE A 112 3.67 15.02 -0.47
CA PHE A 112 3.88 15.35 -1.89
C PHE A 112 3.00 16.53 -2.29
N SER A 113 3.48 17.75 -1.98
CA SER A 113 2.77 18.99 -2.32
C SER A 113 2.53 19.15 -3.84
N LEU A 114 1.63 20.05 -4.20
CA LEU A 114 1.29 20.29 -5.61
C LEU A 114 2.50 20.68 -6.46
N ASP A 115 3.48 21.40 -5.90
CA ASP A 115 4.73 21.75 -6.59
C ASP A 115 5.54 20.48 -6.94
N VAL A 116 5.60 19.51 -6.01
CA VAL A 116 6.30 18.23 -6.26
C VAL A 116 5.61 17.43 -7.35
N ILE A 117 4.28 17.34 -7.31
CA ILE A 117 3.52 16.56 -8.30
C ILE A 117 3.32 17.27 -9.63
N SER A 118 3.69 18.54 -9.74
CA SER A 118 3.61 19.33 -10.99
C SER A 118 4.95 19.50 -11.69
N ASP A 119 6.07 19.35 -10.98
CA ASP A 119 7.41 19.52 -11.54
C ASP A 119 8.14 18.16 -11.69
N PRO A 120 8.29 17.65 -12.92
CA PRO A 120 9.00 16.39 -13.17
C PRO A 120 10.49 16.45 -12.78
N ASN A 121 11.06 17.65 -12.64
CA ASN A 121 12.46 17.87 -12.31
C ASN A 121 12.69 18.12 -10.82
N HIS A 122 11.63 18.18 -10.02
CA HIS A 122 11.74 18.34 -8.58
C HIS A 122 12.62 17.23 -7.98
N GLU A 123 13.44 17.57 -6.99
CA GLU A 123 14.42 16.64 -6.39
C GLU A 123 13.78 15.33 -5.89
N ALA A 124 12.58 15.44 -5.29
CA ALA A 124 11.80 14.27 -4.83
C ALA A 124 11.41 13.31 -5.97
N ASN A 125 11.34 13.80 -7.22
CA ASN A 125 10.95 13.03 -8.40
C ASN A 125 12.12 12.37 -9.13
N LYS A 126 13.37 12.57 -8.68
CA LYS A 126 14.56 11.98 -9.31
C LYS A 126 14.75 10.51 -8.99
N SER A 127 14.23 10.04 -7.87
CA SER A 127 14.34 8.62 -7.49
C SER A 127 13.49 7.74 -8.38
N ARG A 128 14.11 6.66 -8.87
CA ARG A 128 13.43 5.63 -9.67
C ARG A 128 13.46 4.30 -8.96
N TYR A 129 12.41 3.52 -9.15
CA TYR A 129 12.25 2.21 -8.54
C TYR A 129 11.83 1.18 -9.59
N ILE A 130 12.46 0.02 -9.56
CA ILE A 130 11.95 -1.17 -10.25
C ILE A 130 10.96 -1.82 -9.29
N ILE A 131 9.74 -2.03 -9.77
CA ILE A 131 8.70 -2.72 -9.03
C ILE A 131 8.73 -4.17 -9.48
N HIS A 132 9.11 -5.05 -8.56
CA HIS A 132 9.06 -6.50 -8.76
C HIS A 132 7.66 -7.03 -8.42
N ASN A 133 7.52 -8.34 -8.32
CA ASN A 133 6.25 -8.98 -8.05
C ASN A 133 5.64 -8.52 -6.71
N ALA A 134 4.32 -8.36 -6.71
CA ALA A 134 3.54 -8.27 -5.49
C ALA A 134 3.01 -9.67 -5.12
N ARG A 135 3.10 -10.02 -3.84
CA ARG A 135 2.53 -11.24 -3.26
C ARG A 135 1.38 -10.87 -2.36
N PHE A 136 0.34 -11.68 -2.37
CA PHE A 136 -0.90 -11.45 -1.66
C PHE A 136 -1.14 -12.57 -0.67
N TYR A 137 -1.44 -12.23 0.57
CA TYR A 137 -1.65 -13.20 1.65
C TYR A 137 -2.98 -12.94 2.32
N SER A 138 -3.81 -13.99 2.45
CA SER A 138 -5.08 -13.90 3.17
C SER A 138 -4.82 -13.70 4.66
N VAL A 139 -5.41 -12.64 5.23
CA VAL A 139 -5.36 -12.36 6.66
C VAL A 139 -6.71 -12.73 7.27
N ASP A 140 -6.79 -13.95 7.75
CA ASP A 140 -7.92 -14.52 8.48
C ASP A 140 -7.56 -14.72 9.97
N ASP A 141 -8.40 -15.41 10.72
CA ASP A 141 -8.16 -15.69 12.15
C ASP A 141 -6.95 -16.58 12.43
N THR A 142 -6.48 -17.31 11.44
CA THR A 142 -5.33 -18.22 11.53
C THR A 142 -4.03 -17.60 11.01
N PHE A 143 -4.09 -16.35 10.52
CA PHE A 143 -2.89 -15.62 10.07
C PHE A 143 -1.97 -15.32 11.28
N PRO A 144 -0.63 -15.54 11.17
CA PRO A 144 0.30 -15.32 12.27
C PRO A 144 0.48 -13.81 12.54
N ARG A 145 -0.32 -13.29 13.46
CA ARG A 145 -0.29 -11.88 13.88
C ARG A 145 -0.38 -11.76 15.39
N ILE A 146 0.16 -10.68 15.94
CA ILE A 146 -0.08 -10.30 17.34
C ILE A 146 -1.46 -9.63 17.41
N LYS A 147 -2.33 -10.11 18.28
CA LYS A 147 -3.65 -9.53 18.52
C LYS A 147 -3.63 -8.67 19.78
N ARG A 148 -4.51 -7.68 19.86
CA ARG A 148 -4.62 -6.80 21.02
C ARG A 148 -4.95 -7.55 22.29
N GLU A 149 -5.78 -8.59 22.20
CA GLU A 149 -6.18 -9.45 23.31
C GLU A 149 -5.05 -10.30 23.90
N ASP A 150 -3.98 -10.53 23.13
CA ASP A 150 -2.80 -11.29 23.58
C ASP A 150 -1.82 -10.41 24.40
N LEU A 151 -2.08 -9.10 24.50
CA LEU A 151 -1.18 -8.16 25.14
C LEU A 151 -1.72 -7.65 26.48
N PRO A 152 -0.85 -7.44 27.48
CA PRO A 152 -1.24 -6.76 28.69
C PRO A 152 -1.82 -5.37 28.40
N SER A 153 -2.81 -4.95 29.18
CA SER A 153 -3.49 -3.65 29.01
C SER A 153 -2.53 -2.43 29.10
N ALA A 154 -1.44 -2.59 29.82
CA ALA A 154 -0.41 -1.57 29.97
C ALA A 154 0.47 -1.40 28.72
N VAL A 155 0.40 -2.32 27.75
CA VAL A 155 1.18 -2.23 26.50
C VAL A 155 0.42 -1.34 25.50
N GLY A 156 1.04 -0.23 25.13
CA GLY A 156 0.51 0.70 24.13
C GLY A 156 0.83 0.26 22.70
N LEU A 157 1.75 0.94 22.05
CA LEU A 157 2.18 0.65 20.68
C LEU A 157 3.06 -0.60 20.62
N VAL A 158 2.75 -1.49 19.67
CA VAL A 158 3.58 -2.66 19.34
C VAL A 158 3.90 -2.64 17.85
N SER A 159 5.17 -2.74 17.53
CA SER A 159 5.68 -2.96 16.17
C SER A 159 6.48 -4.26 16.16
N TYR A 160 6.32 -5.07 15.11
CA TYR A 160 6.98 -6.37 15.00
C TYR A 160 7.33 -6.69 13.54
N GLU A 161 8.12 -7.72 13.34
CA GLU A 161 8.39 -8.25 12.00
C GLU A 161 7.85 -9.68 11.88
N LEU A 162 7.30 -10.00 10.71
CA LEU A 162 6.90 -11.34 10.33
C LEU A 162 7.93 -11.92 9.36
N ILE A 163 8.30 -13.19 9.56
CA ILE A 163 9.14 -13.95 8.63
C ILE A 163 8.23 -14.46 7.51
N ILE A 164 8.48 -14.03 6.26
CA ILE A 164 7.57 -14.26 5.14
C ILE A 164 7.37 -15.77 4.87
N ALA A 165 8.43 -16.56 4.96
CA ALA A 165 8.37 -18.01 4.76
C ALA A 165 7.43 -18.73 5.74
N GLU A 166 7.15 -18.16 6.92
CA GLU A 166 6.31 -18.79 7.96
C GLU A 166 4.80 -18.63 7.70
N PHE A 167 4.41 -17.90 6.65
CA PHE A 167 3.00 -17.76 6.24
C PHE A 167 2.79 -17.89 4.72
N GLU A 168 3.70 -18.57 4.03
CA GLU A 168 3.60 -18.77 2.58
C GLU A 168 2.36 -19.59 2.18
N GLU A 169 1.85 -20.47 3.08
CA GLU A 169 0.60 -21.18 2.86
C GLU A 169 -0.65 -20.28 2.83
N LYS A 170 -0.53 -19.02 3.27
CA LYS A 170 -1.58 -18.01 3.18
C LYS A 170 -1.57 -17.25 1.85
N ALA A 171 -0.62 -17.56 0.96
CA ALA A 171 -0.55 -16.92 -0.36
C ALA A 171 -1.81 -17.21 -1.18
N ILE A 172 -2.31 -16.16 -1.84
CA ILE A 172 -3.49 -16.23 -2.68
C ILE A 172 -3.22 -15.59 -4.04
N ASP A 173 -3.95 -16.05 -5.07
CA ASP A 173 -4.01 -15.35 -6.34
C ASP A 173 -4.95 -14.14 -6.22
N PHE A 174 -4.45 -12.98 -6.57
CA PHE A 174 -5.28 -11.77 -6.61
C PHE A 174 -6.17 -11.79 -7.86
N LYS A 175 -7.48 -11.83 -7.66
CA LYS A 175 -8.50 -11.82 -8.72
C LYS A 175 -9.42 -10.62 -8.61
#